data_4c14ed2928b0a71b35a779afa86f6c20
#
_entry.id   4c14ed2928b0a71b35a779afa86f6c20
#
_cell.length_a   1.000
_cell.length_b   1.000
_cell.length_c   1.000
_cell.angle_alpha   90.00
_cell.angle_beta   90.00
_cell.angle_gamma   90.00
#
_symmetry.space_group_name_H-M   'P 1'
#
loop_
_entity.id
_entity.type
_entity.pdbx_description
1 polymer ?
#
loop_
_entity_poly.entity_id
_entity_poly.type
_entity_poly.pdbx_seq_one_letter_code
_entity_poly.pdbx_strand_id
1 'polypeptide(L)'
;MSLPLFFWQLVRHPKSISAVAPSSKALARQMVSEITPETGRVVEIGAGTGAITRQILAAGIAPEDLSIVDLNPSFCDVLKKQFPDCNILQMDAQNLGSLPLENVGMVVSGLPLLSIPEPVQHNILKGAFDLMQPGGKYVQFTYGPKPPVAPVVREALGLEWRTLKKVWLNLPPAMPYVFTCKSK
;
A
#
# COMPACT_ATOMS: atom_id res chain seq x y z
N MET A 1 4.91 19.86 15.88
CA MET A 1 5.31 18.54 15.39
C MET A 1 4.56 18.31 14.09
N SER A 2 5.23 18.15 12.97
CA SER A 2 4.53 17.97 11.68
C SER A 2 3.92 16.57 11.62
N LEU A 3 2.70 16.44 11.08
CA LEU A 3 2.01 15.15 10.88
C LEU A 3 2.92 14.07 10.26
N PRO A 4 3.79 14.37 9.28
CA PRO A 4 4.69 13.38 8.70
C PRO A 4 5.68 12.76 9.68
N LEU A 5 6.26 13.57 10.58
CA LEU A 5 7.23 13.10 11.56
C LEU A 5 6.58 12.17 12.60
N PHE A 6 5.34 12.45 12.95
CA PHE A 6 4.53 11.62 13.85
C PHE A 6 4.25 10.24 13.26
N PHE A 7 3.86 10.18 11.99
CA PHE A 7 3.62 8.90 11.29
C PHE A 7 4.89 8.07 11.12
N TRP A 8 6.05 8.71 10.87
CA TRP A 8 7.32 8.00 10.73
C TRP A 8 7.81 7.39 12.06
N GLN A 9 7.64 8.12 13.18
CA GLN A 9 7.90 7.59 14.52
C GLN A 9 6.98 6.41 14.86
N LEU A 10 5.77 6.43 14.36
CA LEU A 10 4.77 5.39 14.55
C LEU A 10 5.17 4.06 13.89
N VAL A 11 5.70 4.11 12.68
CA VAL A 11 6.18 2.91 11.96
C VAL A 11 7.39 2.30 12.65
N ARG A 12 8.25 3.13 13.28
CA ARG A 12 9.46 2.66 13.98
C ARG A 12 9.23 2.23 15.44
N HIS A 13 8.21 2.75 16.10
CA HIS A 13 7.95 2.47 17.52
C HIS A 13 6.51 2.02 17.76
N PRO A 14 6.15 0.78 17.37
CA PRO A 14 4.78 0.26 17.45
C PRO A 14 4.19 0.21 18.88
N LYS A 15 5.02 0.25 19.92
CA LYS A 15 4.56 0.26 21.33
C LYS A 15 3.88 1.55 21.74
N SER A 16 3.98 2.62 20.96
CA SER A 16 3.26 3.89 21.17
C SER A 16 1.91 3.96 20.41
N ILE A 17 1.45 2.86 19.84
CA ILE A 17 0.32 2.74 18.88
C ILE A 17 -1.05 2.71 19.58
N SER A 18 -1.22 3.16 20.77
CA SER A 18 -2.59 3.35 21.30
C SER A 18 -3.35 4.52 20.64
N ALA A 19 -2.74 5.23 19.68
CA ALA A 19 -3.28 6.48 19.13
C ALA A 19 -3.41 6.57 17.60
N VAL A 20 -3.08 5.51 16.81
CA VAL A 20 -3.36 5.54 15.37
C VAL A 20 -4.57 4.69 15.07
N ALA A 21 -5.67 5.37 14.80
CA ALA A 21 -6.84 4.71 14.28
C ALA A 21 -6.45 3.95 12.99
N PRO A 22 -6.69 2.63 12.91
CA PRO A 22 -6.51 1.89 11.67
C PRO A 22 -7.29 2.60 10.55
N SER A 23 -6.81 2.48 9.31
CA SER A 23 -7.55 3.01 8.15
C SER A 23 -9.02 2.66 8.30
N SER A 24 -9.89 3.67 8.19
CA SER A 24 -11.32 3.42 8.33
C SER A 24 -11.78 2.40 7.30
N LYS A 25 -12.84 1.66 7.61
CA LYS A 25 -13.42 0.71 6.66
C LYS A 25 -13.81 1.39 5.33
N ALA A 26 -14.18 2.68 5.39
CA ALA A 26 -14.50 3.48 4.21
C ALA A 26 -13.23 3.74 3.35
N LEU A 27 -12.09 4.08 3.99
CA LEU A 27 -10.84 4.26 3.28
C LEU A 27 -10.34 2.95 2.68
N ALA A 28 -10.34 1.88 3.44
CA ALA A 28 -9.93 0.56 2.96
C ALA A 28 -10.77 0.11 1.74
N ARG A 29 -12.09 0.29 1.77
CA ARG A 29 -12.97 0.03 0.61
C ARG A 29 -12.62 0.87 -0.61
N GLN A 30 -12.32 2.16 -0.40
CA GLN A 30 -11.96 3.05 -1.50
C GLN A 30 -10.60 2.67 -2.10
N MET A 31 -9.64 2.21 -1.29
CA MET A 31 -8.32 1.75 -1.74
C MET A 31 -8.39 0.52 -2.65
N VAL A 32 -9.39 -0.33 -2.46
CA VAL A 32 -9.57 -1.56 -3.23
C VAL A 32 -10.64 -1.45 -4.33
N SER A 33 -11.21 -0.25 -4.53
CA SER A 33 -12.31 -0.05 -5.50
C SER A 33 -11.94 -0.29 -6.97
N GLU A 34 -10.65 -0.43 -7.26
CA GLU A 34 -10.10 -0.73 -8.58
C GLU A 34 -9.87 -2.24 -8.80
N ILE A 35 -10.12 -3.07 -7.79
CA ILE A 35 -10.04 -4.53 -7.92
C ILE A 35 -11.21 -5.00 -8.80
N THR A 36 -10.89 -5.81 -9.79
CA THR A 36 -11.83 -6.48 -10.69
C THR A 36 -11.48 -7.97 -10.76
N PRO A 37 -12.33 -8.84 -11.34
CA PRO A 37 -11.99 -10.26 -11.52
C PRO A 37 -10.68 -10.49 -12.29
N GLU A 38 -10.31 -9.56 -13.18
CA GLU A 38 -9.11 -9.63 -14.00
C GLU A 38 -7.86 -9.11 -13.30
N THR A 39 -7.98 -8.58 -12.08
CA THR A 39 -6.83 -8.05 -11.33
C THR A 39 -5.79 -9.13 -11.05
N GLY A 40 -6.22 -10.37 -10.83
CA GLY A 40 -5.32 -11.47 -10.49
C GLY A 40 -4.59 -11.22 -9.17
N ARG A 41 -3.26 -11.40 -9.16
CA ARG A 41 -2.44 -11.25 -7.95
C ARG A 41 -2.41 -9.84 -7.42
N VAL A 42 -2.50 -9.73 -6.09
CA VAL A 42 -2.41 -8.46 -5.36
C VAL A 42 -1.29 -8.52 -4.32
N VAL A 43 -0.54 -7.43 -4.21
CA VAL A 43 0.44 -7.24 -3.12
C VAL A 43 -0.04 -6.10 -2.24
N GLU A 44 -0.19 -6.34 -0.94
CA GLU A 44 -0.42 -5.30 0.07
C GLU A 44 0.88 -4.98 0.78
N ILE A 45 1.25 -3.70 0.91
CA ILE A 45 2.43 -3.27 1.64
C ILE A 45 2.07 -2.34 2.80
N GLY A 46 2.64 -2.65 3.99
CA GLY A 46 2.32 -1.93 5.22
C GLY A 46 0.90 -2.21 5.72
N ALA A 47 0.53 -3.48 5.81
CA ALA A 47 -0.82 -3.93 6.14
C ALA A 47 -1.24 -3.64 7.58
N GLY A 48 -0.26 -3.51 8.50
CA GLY A 48 -0.52 -3.24 9.92
C GLY A 48 -1.46 -4.27 10.55
N THR A 49 -2.67 -3.86 10.93
CA THR A 49 -3.67 -4.74 11.54
C THR A 49 -4.62 -5.42 10.54
N GLY A 50 -4.36 -5.31 9.23
CA GLY A 50 -5.12 -5.99 8.19
C GLY A 50 -6.45 -5.32 7.82
N ALA A 51 -6.57 -4.00 7.99
CA ALA A 51 -7.79 -3.28 7.64
C ALA A 51 -8.05 -3.28 6.13
N ILE A 52 -7.01 -3.07 5.33
CA ILE A 52 -7.08 -3.12 3.86
C ILE A 52 -7.13 -4.58 3.40
N THR A 53 -6.36 -5.48 4.00
CA THR A 53 -6.37 -6.93 3.73
C THR A 53 -7.79 -7.50 3.69
N ARG A 54 -8.60 -7.18 4.73
CA ARG A 54 -10.01 -7.63 4.77
C ARG A 54 -10.83 -7.14 3.59
N GLN A 55 -10.55 -5.95 3.08
CA GLN A 55 -11.30 -5.41 1.94
C GLN A 55 -10.79 -5.97 0.61
N ILE A 56 -9.50 -6.31 0.48
CA ILE A 56 -8.95 -7.01 -0.69
C ILE A 56 -9.63 -8.38 -0.84
N LEU A 57 -9.66 -9.17 0.25
CA LEU A 57 -10.34 -10.46 0.25
C LEU A 57 -11.85 -10.33 0.01
N ALA A 58 -12.50 -9.32 0.62
CA ALA A 58 -13.92 -9.05 0.39
C ALA A 58 -14.24 -8.57 -1.04
N ALA A 59 -13.25 -8.06 -1.77
CA ALA A 59 -13.36 -7.69 -3.19
C ALA A 59 -13.19 -8.90 -4.14
N GLY A 60 -12.94 -10.11 -3.60
CA GLY A 60 -12.93 -11.35 -4.37
C GLY A 60 -11.53 -11.87 -4.75
N ILE A 61 -10.45 -11.26 -4.23
CA ILE A 61 -9.10 -11.83 -4.41
C ILE A 61 -8.99 -13.08 -3.54
N ALA A 62 -8.54 -14.19 -4.14
CA ALA A 62 -8.31 -15.43 -3.42
C ALA A 62 -7.12 -15.25 -2.44
N PRO A 63 -7.17 -15.88 -1.24
CA PRO A 63 -6.09 -15.74 -0.26
C PRO A 63 -4.71 -16.09 -0.81
N GLU A 64 -4.59 -17.12 -1.63
CA GLU A 64 -3.35 -17.56 -2.29
C GLU A 64 -2.79 -16.55 -3.30
N ASP A 65 -3.63 -15.68 -3.85
CA ASP A 65 -3.24 -14.59 -4.77
C ASP A 65 -2.93 -13.29 -4.05
N LEU A 66 -3.05 -13.25 -2.71
CA LEU A 66 -2.73 -12.10 -1.89
C LEU A 66 -1.40 -12.29 -1.14
N SER A 67 -0.41 -11.48 -1.51
CA SER A 67 0.85 -11.37 -0.76
C SER A 67 0.83 -10.11 0.11
N ILE A 68 1.11 -10.27 1.40
CA ILE A 68 1.06 -9.21 2.40
C ILE A 68 2.47 -8.96 2.93
N VAL A 69 2.98 -7.77 2.72
CA VAL A 69 4.32 -7.36 3.13
C VAL A 69 4.24 -6.35 4.27
N ASP A 70 4.86 -6.67 5.40
CA ASP A 70 5.02 -5.72 6.51
C ASP A 70 6.42 -5.87 7.10
N LEU A 71 7.02 -4.76 7.54
CA LEU A 71 8.34 -4.77 8.16
C LEU A 71 8.28 -5.21 9.63
N ASN A 72 7.13 -4.98 10.28
CA ASN A 72 6.96 -5.19 11.72
C ASN A 72 6.60 -6.65 12.03
N PRO A 73 7.46 -7.41 12.75
CA PRO A 73 7.20 -8.81 13.09
C PRO A 73 5.90 -8.99 13.88
N SER A 74 5.57 -8.07 14.79
CA SER A 74 4.34 -8.17 15.58
C SER A 74 3.08 -8.05 14.72
N PHE A 75 3.11 -7.23 13.67
CA PHE A 75 2.00 -7.18 12.70
C PHE A 75 1.95 -8.45 11.84
N CYS A 76 3.10 -8.95 11.41
CA CYS A 76 3.15 -10.22 10.67
C CYS A 76 2.55 -11.38 11.49
N ASP A 77 2.83 -11.45 12.79
CA ASP A 77 2.25 -12.48 13.68
C ASP A 77 0.72 -12.35 13.80
N VAL A 78 0.22 -11.12 13.90
CA VAL A 78 -1.23 -10.84 13.92
C VAL A 78 -1.87 -11.23 12.59
N LEU A 79 -1.24 -10.84 11.47
CA LEU A 79 -1.74 -11.13 10.12
C LEU A 79 -1.78 -12.63 9.84
N LYS A 80 -0.74 -13.40 10.20
CA LYS A 80 -0.71 -14.87 10.07
C LYS A 80 -1.84 -15.57 10.82
N LYS A 81 -2.21 -15.04 12.00
CA LYS A 81 -3.33 -15.57 12.77
C LYS A 81 -4.70 -15.24 12.17
N GLN A 82 -4.83 -14.04 11.57
CA GLN A 82 -6.10 -13.55 11.00
C GLN A 82 -6.35 -14.05 9.57
N PHE A 83 -5.28 -14.26 8.81
CA PHE A 83 -5.31 -14.60 7.37
C PHE A 83 -4.32 -15.75 7.09
N PRO A 84 -4.57 -16.95 7.68
CA PRO A 84 -3.61 -18.06 7.61
C PRO A 84 -3.36 -18.58 6.19
N ASP A 85 -4.31 -18.36 5.28
CA ASP A 85 -4.22 -18.82 3.89
C ASP A 85 -3.57 -17.78 2.94
N CYS A 86 -3.24 -16.59 3.46
CA CYS A 86 -2.54 -15.56 2.69
C CYS A 86 -1.01 -15.72 2.81
N ASN A 87 -0.29 -15.24 1.80
CA ASN A 87 1.18 -15.20 1.82
C ASN A 87 1.68 -13.97 2.60
N ILE A 88 2.12 -14.17 3.86
CA ILE A 88 2.58 -13.07 4.73
C ILE A 88 4.09 -13.07 4.83
N LEU A 89 4.70 -11.96 4.39
CA LEU A 89 6.13 -11.76 4.25
C LEU A 89 6.61 -10.64 5.17
N GLN A 90 7.50 -10.98 6.10
CA GLN A 90 8.20 -10.00 6.92
C GLN A 90 9.40 -9.47 6.15
N MET A 91 9.27 -8.32 5.50
CA MET A 91 10.36 -7.72 4.74
C MET A 91 10.22 -6.21 4.59
N ASP A 92 11.34 -5.55 4.26
CA ASP A 92 11.33 -4.15 3.86
C ASP A 92 10.74 -4.01 2.45
N ALA A 93 9.77 -3.12 2.29
CA ALA A 93 9.14 -2.86 1.00
C ALA A 93 10.10 -2.36 -0.09
N GLN A 94 11.29 -1.85 0.27
CA GLN A 94 12.34 -1.53 -0.70
C GLN A 94 12.84 -2.75 -1.48
N ASN A 95 12.64 -3.95 -0.94
CA ASN A 95 13.08 -5.20 -1.53
C ASN A 95 11.98 -5.92 -2.33
N LEU A 96 10.86 -5.27 -2.62
CA LEU A 96 9.74 -5.87 -3.35
C LEU A 96 10.17 -6.54 -4.66
N GLY A 97 11.06 -5.89 -5.43
CA GLY A 97 11.54 -6.44 -6.70
C GLY A 97 12.33 -7.76 -6.60
N SER A 98 12.69 -8.20 -5.38
CA SER A 98 13.32 -9.50 -5.15
C SER A 98 12.33 -10.63 -4.94
N LEU A 99 11.04 -10.34 -4.86
CA LEU A 99 10.02 -11.38 -4.69
C LEU A 99 9.90 -12.22 -5.98
N PRO A 100 9.76 -13.53 -5.86
CA PRO A 100 9.53 -14.42 -7.00
C PRO A 100 8.06 -14.36 -7.44
N LEU A 101 7.57 -13.15 -7.68
CA LEU A 101 6.21 -12.87 -8.12
C LEU A 101 6.23 -12.20 -9.48
N GLU A 102 5.30 -12.61 -10.33
CA GLU A 102 5.09 -12.02 -11.65
C GLU A 102 3.59 -11.81 -11.89
N ASN A 103 3.27 -10.94 -12.83
CA ASN A 103 1.89 -10.67 -13.25
C ASN A 103 1.01 -10.16 -12.10
N VAL A 104 1.58 -9.31 -11.24
CA VAL A 104 0.83 -8.63 -10.18
C VAL A 104 -0.06 -7.56 -10.83
N GLY A 105 -1.37 -7.67 -10.66
CA GLY A 105 -2.31 -6.70 -11.23
C GLY A 105 -2.44 -5.44 -10.40
N MET A 106 -2.21 -5.53 -9.08
CA MET A 106 -2.33 -4.38 -8.20
C MET A 106 -1.38 -4.47 -7.00
N VAL A 107 -0.78 -3.33 -6.66
CA VAL A 107 -0.15 -3.11 -5.34
C VAL A 107 -0.97 -2.10 -4.57
N VAL A 108 -1.35 -2.44 -3.33
CA VAL A 108 -2.08 -1.54 -2.42
C VAL A 108 -1.17 -1.18 -1.24
N SER A 109 -0.91 0.12 -1.06
CA SER A 109 0.06 0.60 -0.07
C SER A 109 -0.60 1.34 1.08
N GLY A 110 -0.35 0.85 2.30
CA GLY A 110 -0.65 1.51 3.56
C GLY A 110 0.50 2.37 4.11
N LEU A 111 1.62 2.47 3.41
CA LEU A 111 2.81 3.18 3.87
C LEU A 111 2.62 4.70 3.89
N PRO A 112 3.23 5.43 4.85
CA PRO A 112 3.19 6.89 4.90
C PRO A 112 4.24 7.51 3.94
N LEU A 113 4.07 7.36 2.63
CA LEU A 113 5.07 7.72 1.63
C LEU A 113 5.58 9.18 1.76
N LEU A 114 4.71 10.14 2.11
CA LEU A 114 5.14 11.53 2.32
C LEU A 114 6.21 11.71 3.41
N SER A 115 6.36 10.73 4.30
CA SER A 115 7.36 10.72 5.37
C SER A 115 8.59 9.88 5.05
N ILE A 116 8.60 9.23 3.90
CA ILE A 116 9.66 8.35 3.44
C ILE A 116 10.60 9.14 2.52
N PRO A 117 11.93 9.05 2.67
CA PRO A 117 12.88 9.72 1.79
C PRO A 117 12.71 9.30 0.31
N GLU A 118 12.93 10.23 -0.62
CA GLU A 118 12.75 10.01 -2.07
C GLU A 118 13.49 8.79 -2.63
N PRO A 119 14.75 8.50 -2.26
CA PRO A 119 15.44 7.28 -2.74
C PRO A 119 14.73 6.00 -2.30
N VAL A 120 14.17 5.99 -1.08
CA VAL A 120 13.42 4.85 -0.55
C VAL A 120 12.05 4.72 -1.25
N GLN A 121 11.36 5.85 -1.48
CA GLN A 121 10.14 5.85 -2.31
C GLN A 121 10.42 5.26 -3.70
N HIS A 122 11.53 5.67 -4.33
CA HIS A 122 11.93 5.18 -5.64
C HIS A 122 12.11 3.66 -5.64
N ASN A 123 12.84 3.10 -4.65
CA ASN A 123 13.07 1.67 -4.56
C ASN A 123 11.76 0.89 -4.37
N ILE A 124 10.88 1.37 -3.49
CA ILE A 124 9.56 0.75 -3.24
C ILE A 124 8.72 0.72 -4.52
N LEU A 125 8.57 1.89 -5.18
CA LEU A 125 7.74 1.96 -6.37
C LEU A 125 8.34 1.22 -7.55
N LYS A 126 9.67 1.33 -7.75
CA LYS A 126 10.34 0.56 -8.79
C LYS A 126 10.12 -0.93 -8.60
N GLY A 127 10.38 -1.46 -7.39
CA GLY A 127 10.15 -2.88 -7.08
C GLY A 127 8.69 -3.29 -7.28
N ALA A 128 7.73 -2.43 -6.90
CA ALA A 128 6.32 -2.70 -7.13
C ALA A 128 5.97 -2.78 -8.63
N PHE A 129 6.45 -1.84 -9.44
CA PHE A 129 6.17 -1.84 -10.88
C PHE A 129 6.94 -2.90 -11.66
N ASP A 130 8.10 -3.36 -11.15
CA ASP A 130 8.84 -4.48 -11.74
C ASP A 130 8.08 -5.82 -11.61
N LEU A 131 7.25 -5.98 -10.57
CA LEU A 131 6.40 -7.17 -10.36
C LEU A 131 5.10 -7.13 -11.15
N MET A 132 4.66 -5.93 -11.56
CA MET A 132 3.34 -5.76 -12.16
C MET A 132 3.27 -6.20 -13.61
N GLN A 133 2.10 -6.72 -13.96
CA GLN A 133 1.72 -6.90 -15.37
C GLN A 133 1.54 -5.54 -16.06
N PRO A 134 1.60 -5.48 -17.41
CA PRO A 134 1.25 -4.27 -18.15
C PRO A 134 -0.14 -3.73 -17.73
N GLY A 135 -0.22 -2.44 -17.43
CA GLY A 135 -1.46 -1.82 -16.94
C GLY A 135 -1.75 -2.04 -15.46
N GLY A 136 -0.85 -2.69 -14.72
CA GLY A 136 -0.95 -2.86 -13.28
C GLY A 136 -1.04 -1.51 -12.55
N LYS A 137 -1.70 -1.51 -11.37
CA LYS A 137 -2.04 -0.30 -10.63
C LYS A 137 -1.38 -0.30 -9.26
N TYR A 138 -0.75 0.83 -8.91
CA TYR A 138 -0.27 1.08 -7.55
C TYR A 138 -1.24 2.05 -6.86
N VAL A 139 -1.88 1.60 -5.77
CA VAL A 139 -2.86 2.40 -5.02
C VAL A 139 -2.27 2.86 -3.70
N GLN A 140 -2.32 4.17 -3.45
CA GLN A 140 -1.77 4.82 -2.27
C GLN A 140 -2.70 5.92 -1.79
N PHE A 141 -2.79 6.15 -0.50
CA PHE A 141 -3.53 7.29 0.03
C PHE A 141 -2.64 8.34 0.71
N THR A 142 -3.19 9.54 0.88
CA THR A 142 -2.60 10.61 1.68
C THR A 142 -3.67 11.40 2.41
N TYR A 143 -3.28 12.07 3.48
CA TYR A 143 -4.12 13.06 4.18
C TYR A 143 -3.89 14.49 3.68
N GLY A 144 -2.89 14.69 2.83
CA GLY A 144 -2.55 15.98 2.25
C GLY A 144 -3.21 16.24 0.88
N PRO A 145 -3.12 17.47 0.38
CA PRO A 145 -3.69 17.84 -0.93
C PRO A 145 -2.79 17.44 -2.11
N LYS A 146 -1.56 17.02 -1.85
CA LYS A 146 -0.57 16.67 -2.90
C LYS A 146 -0.48 15.16 -3.07
N PRO A 147 -0.11 14.69 -4.28
CA PRO A 147 0.19 13.26 -4.50
C PRO A 147 1.23 12.76 -3.50
N PRO A 148 1.06 11.53 -2.97
CA PRO A 148 1.96 10.98 -1.93
C PRO A 148 3.34 10.57 -2.43
N VAL A 149 3.51 10.42 -3.75
CA VAL A 149 4.80 10.12 -4.38
C VAL A 149 5.50 11.40 -4.80
N ALA A 150 6.77 11.55 -4.48
CA ALA A 150 7.57 12.73 -4.82
C ALA A 150 7.63 12.97 -6.35
N PRO A 151 7.62 14.24 -6.81
CA PRO A 151 7.67 14.54 -8.24
C PRO A 151 8.85 13.89 -8.96
N VAL A 152 10.05 13.98 -8.38
CA VAL A 152 11.28 13.39 -8.95
C VAL A 152 11.15 11.87 -9.14
N VAL A 153 10.50 11.16 -8.21
CA VAL A 153 10.27 9.71 -8.29
C VAL A 153 9.26 9.38 -9.39
N ARG A 154 8.19 10.18 -9.50
CA ARG A 154 7.18 10.00 -10.56
C ARG A 154 7.77 10.21 -11.96
N GLU A 155 8.62 11.23 -12.12
CA GLU A 155 9.31 11.52 -13.38
C GLU A 155 10.29 10.40 -13.74
N ALA A 156 11.13 9.98 -12.77
CA ALA A 156 12.14 8.94 -12.98
C ALA A 156 11.53 7.59 -13.40
N LEU A 157 10.34 7.26 -12.87
CA LEU A 157 9.64 6.01 -13.15
C LEU A 157 8.56 6.14 -14.25
N GLY A 158 8.40 7.32 -14.84
CA GLY A 158 7.39 7.55 -15.89
C GLY A 158 5.95 7.33 -15.39
N LEU A 159 5.64 7.71 -14.15
CA LEU A 159 4.34 7.44 -13.55
C LEU A 159 3.31 8.52 -13.92
N GLU A 160 2.16 8.05 -14.36
CA GLU A 160 0.93 8.83 -14.40
C GLU A 160 0.10 8.55 -13.13
N TRP A 161 -0.78 9.48 -12.79
CA TRP A 161 -1.62 9.31 -11.62
C TRP A 161 -3.00 9.96 -11.77
N ARG A 162 -3.97 9.42 -11.04
CA ARG A 162 -5.29 10.02 -10.84
C ARG A 162 -5.76 9.84 -9.41
N THR A 163 -6.72 10.64 -8.99
CA THR A 163 -7.36 10.49 -7.68
C THR A 163 -8.58 9.59 -7.76
N LEU A 164 -8.84 8.89 -6.67
CA LEU A 164 -10.14 8.29 -6.42
C LEU A 164 -11.05 9.26 -5.64
N LYS A 165 -12.21 8.79 -5.20
CA LYS A 165 -13.11 9.61 -4.37
C LYS A 165 -12.47 9.87 -3.01
N LYS A 166 -12.50 11.14 -2.56
CA LYS A 166 -12.06 11.52 -1.22
C LYS A 166 -12.93 10.85 -0.16
N VAL A 167 -12.28 10.31 0.86
CA VAL A 167 -12.94 9.61 1.96
C VAL A 167 -13.06 10.55 3.16
N TRP A 168 -14.24 11.13 3.32
CA TRP A 168 -14.56 12.03 4.43
C TRP A 168 -14.80 11.28 5.75
N LEU A 169 -15.23 10.01 5.68
CA LEU A 169 -15.46 9.14 6.84
C LEU A 169 -14.16 8.51 7.37
N ASN A 170 -13.03 9.11 7.06
CA ASN A 170 -11.74 8.82 7.68
C ASN A 170 -11.28 10.04 8.47
N LEU A 171 -10.61 9.85 9.61
CA LEU A 171 -10.14 10.94 10.44
C LEU A 171 -8.61 10.88 10.57
N PRO A 172 -7.88 11.85 9.97
CA PRO A 172 -8.35 12.92 9.08
C PRO A 172 -8.87 12.39 7.73
N PRO A 173 -9.65 13.19 6.96
CA PRO A 173 -10.11 12.81 5.63
C PRO A 173 -8.93 12.44 4.72
N ALA A 174 -9.09 11.35 3.96
CA ALA A 174 -8.03 10.80 3.11
C ALA A 174 -8.37 10.87 1.63
N MET A 175 -7.33 11.04 0.80
CA MET A 175 -7.41 11.04 -0.66
C MET A 175 -6.58 9.87 -1.21
N PRO A 176 -7.21 8.84 -1.77
CA PRO A 176 -6.51 7.78 -2.48
C PRO A 176 -6.13 8.21 -3.89
N TYR A 177 -4.98 7.71 -4.34
CA TYR A 177 -4.39 7.90 -5.67
C TYR A 177 -4.12 6.55 -6.31
N VAL A 178 -4.29 6.49 -7.61
CA VAL A 178 -3.87 5.36 -8.44
C VAL A 178 -2.74 5.84 -9.33
N PHE A 179 -1.64 5.11 -9.30
CA PHE A 179 -0.48 5.32 -10.17
C PHE A 179 -0.39 4.18 -11.17
N THR A 180 -0.04 4.51 -12.40
CA THR A 180 0.25 3.57 -13.49
C THR A 180 1.53 3.98 -14.19
N CYS A 181 2.25 3.02 -14.77
CA CYS A 181 3.38 3.34 -15.64
C CYS A 181 2.86 3.78 -17.01
N LYS A 182 3.47 4.80 -17.62
CA LYS A 182 3.21 5.12 -19.03
C LYS A 182 3.53 3.90 -19.86
N SER A 183 2.59 3.48 -20.69
CA SER A 183 2.89 2.46 -21.71
C SER A 183 4.06 2.94 -22.55
N LYS A 184 5.13 2.14 -22.63
CA LYS A 184 6.22 2.37 -23.57
C LYS A 184 5.72 2.18 -24.99
#